data_dfd528c099d87bc8e8ef42a8c36dd598
#
_entry.id   dfd528c099d87bc8e8ef42a8c36dd598
#
_cell.length_a   1.000
_cell.length_b   1.000
_cell.length_c   1.000
_cell.angle_alpha   90.00
_cell.angle_beta   90.00
_cell.angle_gamma   90.00
#
_symmetry.space_group_name_H-M   'P 1'
#
loop_
_entity.id
_entity.type
_entity.pdbx_description
1 polymer ?
#
loop_
_entity_poly.entity_id
_entity_poly.type
_entity_poly.pdbx_seq_one_letter_code
_entity_poly.pdbx_strand_id
1 'polypeptide(L)' 'MTIGIIAFQATFSYNGDSAYVTSKAVIQTDTYDGWSYKQTSFITTGNTVTLEGKLTKLLILNDPFTMSLTCDKDGNIST' A
#
# COMPACT_ATOMS: atom_id res chain seq x y z
N MET A 1 -5.46 -20.11 3.57
CA MET A 1 -4.50 -20.25 2.46
C MET A 1 -3.98 -18.88 2.05
N THR A 2 -2.70 -18.75 1.82
CA THR A 2 -2.11 -17.49 1.35
C THR A 2 -2.12 -17.48 -0.17
N ILE A 3 -2.79 -16.50 -0.79
CA ILE A 3 -2.83 -16.36 -2.24
C ILE A 3 -1.83 -15.32 -2.75
N GLY A 4 -1.32 -14.49 -1.88
CA GLY A 4 -0.29 -13.52 -2.24
C GLY A 4 0.23 -12.78 -1.03
N ILE A 5 1.38 -12.12 -1.22
CA ILE A 5 1.99 -11.23 -0.23
C ILE A 5 2.30 -9.92 -0.94
N ILE A 6 1.63 -8.85 -0.52
CA ILE A 6 1.82 -7.52 -1.09
C ILE A 6 2.33 -6.61 0.01
N ALA A 7 3.43 -5.92 -0.26
CA ALA A 7 4.02 -4.99 0.70
C ALA A 7 4.46 -3.72 0.00
N PHE A 8 4.29 -2.59 0.68
CA PHE A 8 4.79 -1.31 0.22
C PHE A 8 5.47 -0.58 1.37
N GLN A 9 6.29 0.40 1.01
CA GLN A 9 6.94 1.25 1.98
C GLN A 9 6.69 2.71 1.63
N ALA A 10 6.75 3.56 2.63
CA ALA A 10 6.69 5.00 2.47
C ALA A 10 7.66 5.65 3.42
N THR A 11 8.24 6.77 2.99
CA THR A 11 9.11 7.59 3.81
C THR A 11 8.41 8.91 4.05
N PHE A 12 8.42 9.35 5.31
CA PHE A 12 7.75 10.57 5.73
C PHE A 12 8.77 11.53 6.33
N SER A 13 8.48 12.82 6.23
CA SER A 13 9.16 13.87 6.96
C SER A 13 8.16 14.55 7.90
N TYR A 14 8.59 14.86 9.11
CA TYR A 14 7.74 15.52 10.10
C TYR A 14 8.56 16.50 10.94
N ASN A 15 7.90 17.53 11.48
CA ASN A 15 8.61 18.61 12.20
C ASN A 15 7.86 19.12 13.44
N GLY A 16 6.85 18.38 13.93
CA GLY A 16 6.04 18.81 15.08
C GLY A 16 4.83 19.68 14.72
N ASP A 17 4.81 20.21 13.50
CA ASP A 17 3.68 21.01 12.98
C ASP A 17 2.94 20.32 11.86
N SER A 18 3.65 19.53 11.06
CA SER A 18 3.08 18.82 9.91
C SER A 18 3.92 17.59 9.59
N ALA A 19 3.35 16.72 8.74
CA ALA A 19 4.05 15.58 8.16
C ALA A 19 3.65 15.44 6.69
N TYR A 20 4.56 14.91 5.89
CA TYR A 20 4.30 14.67 4.47
C TYR A 20 5.13 13.50 3.96
N VAL A 21 4.71 12.93 2.85
CA VAL A 21 5.37 11.80 2.19
C VAL A 21 6.51 12.31 1.34
N THR A 22 7.71 11.75 1.51
CA THR A 22 8.88 12.08 0.68
C THR A 22 9.16 11.03 -0.38
N SER A 23 8.81 9.77 -0.13
CA SER A 23 8.93 8.71 -1.13
C SER A 23 8.00 7.56 -0.80
N LYS A 24 7.69 6.74 -1.82
CA LYS A 24 6.90 5.54 -1.66
C LYS A 24 7.29 4.53 -2.74
N ALA A 25 7.15 3.23 -2.42
CA ALA A 25 7.43 2.15 -3.37
C ALA A 25 6.67 0.89 -2.98
N VAL A 26 6.21 0.14 -3.98
CA VAL A 26 5.75 -1.23 -3.78
C VAL A 26 6.99 -2.11 -3.81
N ILE A 27 7.23 -2.87 -2.73
CA ILE A 27 8.47 -3.62 -2.54
C ILE A 27 8.31 -5.13 -2.68
N GLN A 28 7.08 -5.63 -2.62
CA GLN A 28 6.82 -7.06 -2.75
C GLN A 28 5.44 -7.29 -3.37
N THR A 29 5.38 -8.12 -4.40
CA THR A 29 4.14 -8.48 -5.10
C THR A 29 4.15 -9.98 -5.44
N ASP A 30 4.35 -10.84 -4.44
CA ASP A 30 4.38 -12.28 -4.66
C ASP A 30 2.96 -12.83 -4.71
N THR A 31 2.69 -13.69 -5.68
CA THR A 31 1.40 -14.38 -5.83
C THR A 31 1.63 -15.88 -5.99
N TYR A 32 0.65 -16.67 -5.57
CA TYR A 32 0.73 -18.13 -5.53
C TYR A 32 -0.48 -18.77 -6.18
N ASP A 33 -0.34 -20.02 -6.59
CA ASP A 33 -1.45 -20.86 -7.08
C ASP A 33 -2.22 -20.25 -8.25
N GLY A 34 -1.52 -19.59 -9.17
CA GLY A 34 -2.14 -19.00 -10.36
C GLY A 34 -2.81 -17.65 -10.15
N TRP A 35 -2.69 -17.07 -8.96
CA TRP A 35 -3.17 -15.70 -8.72
C TRP A 35 -2.22 -14.67 -9.35
N SER A 36 -2.79 -13.54 -9.74
CA SER A 36 -2.04 -12.40 -10.30
C SER A 36 -2.36 -11.14 -9.52
N TYR A 37 -1.38 -10.25 -9.41
CA TYR A 37 -1.54 -8.95 -8.76
C TYR A 37 -1.84 -7.89 -9.82
N LYS A 38 -2.84 -7.03 -9.52
CA LYS A 38 -3.12 -5.85 -10.32
C LYS A 38 -3.25 -4.64 -9.41
N GLN A 39 -2.32 -3.69 -9.57
CA GLN A 39 -2.38 -2.42 -8.88
C GLN A 39 -3.39 -1.51 -9.57
N THR A 40 -4.33 -0.97 -8.81
CA THR A 40 -5.34 -0.05 -9.34
C THR A 40 -5.09 1.39 -8.95
N SER A 41 -4.42 1.63 -7.81
CA SER A 41 -4.10 2.98 -7.35
C SER A 41 -2.95 2.94 -6.34
N PHE A 42 -2.08 3.92 -6.39
CA PHE A 42 -1.01 4.11 -5.40
C PHE A 42 -0.78 5.60 -5.26
N ILE A 43 -1.52 6.22 -4.34
CA ILE A 43 -1.63 7.67 -4.24
C ILE A 43 -1.10 8.20 -2.91
N THR A 44 -0.67 9.45 -2.94
CA THR A 44 -0.28 10.22 -1.77
C THR A 44 -1.28 11.35 -1.57
N THR A 45 -1.80 11.48 -0.35
CA THR A 45 -2.66 12.59 0.03
C THR A 45 -2.13 13.17 1.34
N GLY A 46 -1.42 14.30 1.26
CA GLY A 46 -0.81 14.92 2.43
C GLY A 46 0.19 13.99 3.12
N ASN A 47 -0.15 13.53 4.30
CA ASN A 47 0.66 12.63 5.13
C ASN A 47 0.24 11.17 5.05
N THR A 48 -0.58 10.80 4.06
CA THR A 48 -1.11 9.45 3.90
C THR A 48 -0.73 8.87 2.55
N VAL A 49 -0.29 7.61 2.54
CA VAL A 49 -0.07 6.82 1.32
C VAL A 49 -1.09 5.70 1.30
N THR A 50 -1.79 5.53 0.18
CA THR A 50 -2.80 4.48 0.01
C THR A 50 -2.47 3.64 -1.22
N LEU A 51 -2.36 2.34 -1.02
CA LEU A 51 -2.22 1.35 -2.10
C LEU A 51 -3.52 0.58 -2.23
N GLU A 52 -4.07 0.60 -3.43
CA GLU A 52 -5.24 -0.19 -3.79
C GLU A 52 -4.88 -1.13 -4.93
N GLY A 53 -5.38 -2.34 -4.84
CA GLY A 53 -5.15 -3.33 -5.87
C GLY A 53 -6.10 -4.50 -5.72
N LYS A 54 -5.86 -5.52 -6.53
CA LYS A 54 -6.63 -6.75 -6.44
C LYS A 54 -5.76 -7.94 -6.85
N LEU A 55 -6.09 -9.08 -6.28
CA LEU A 55 -5.57 -10.37 -6.72
C LEU A 55 -6.64 -11.05 -7.55
N THR A 56 -6.26 -11.58 -8.71
CA THR A 56 -7.19 -12.19 -9.65
C THR A 56 -6.73 -13.58 -10.05
N LYS A 57 -7.69 -14.46 -10.33
CA LYS A 57 -7.42 -15.80 -10.83
C LYS A 57 -8.50 -16.21 -11.84
N LEU A 58 -8.08 -16.72 -12.99
CA LEU A 58 -8.98 -17.23 -14.06
C LEU A 58 -10.00 -16.20 -14.56
N LEU A 59 -9.72 -14.90 -14.40
CA LEU A 59 -10.58 -13.78 -14.81
C LEU A 59 -11.96 -13.72 -14.11
N ILE A 60 -12.23 -14.63 -13.19
CA ILE A 60 -13.52 -14.69 -12.49
C ILE A 60 -13.39 -14.55 -10.98
N LEU A 61 -12.21 -14.75 -10.43
CA LEU A 61 -11.95 -14.57 -9.00
C LEU A 61 -11.24 -13.25 -8.77
N ASN A 62 -11.79 -12.42 -7.90
CA ASN A 62 -11.22 -11.12 -7.52
C ASN A 62 -11.17 -11.01 -6.01
N ASP A 63 -10.02 -10.60 -5.49
CA ASP A 63 -9.84 -10.29 -4.09
C ASP A 63 -9.24 -8.88 -3.98
N PRO A 64 -10.08 -7.84 -3.89
CA PRO A 64 -9.61 -6.47 -3.77
C PRO A 64 -9.06 -6.19 -2.38
N PHE A 65 -8.08 -5.30 -2.32
CA PHE A 65 -7.51 -4.87 -1.04
C PHE A 65 -7.17 -3.39 -1.06
N THR A 66 -7.13 -2.79 0.12
CA THR A 66 -6.69 -1.41 0.33
C THR A 66 -5.80 -1.40 1.57
N MET A 67 -4.63 -0.77 1.43
CA MET A 67 -3.69 -0.58 2.54
C MET A 67 -3.27 0.86 2.59
N SER A 68 -3.10 1.41 3.79
CA SER A 68 -2.64 2.79 3.94
C SER A 68 -1.68 2.94 5.10
N LEU A 69 -0.83 3.97 5.00
CA LEU A 69 0.07 4.40 6.06
C LEU A 69 -0.08 5.91 6.22
N THR A 70 -0.23 6.34 7.46
CA THR A 70 -0.34 7.77 7.80
C THR A 70 0.71 8.10 8.85
N CYS A 71 1.40 9.21 8.66
CA CYS A 71 2.36 9.73 9.64
C CYS A 71 1.80 11.02 10.24
N ASP A 72 1.75 11.12 11.55
CA ASP A 72 1.35 12.36 12.20
C ASP A 72 2.53 13.33 12.31
N LYS A 73 2.25 14.54 12.79
CA LYS A 73 3.26 15.61 12.92
C LYS A 73 4.41 15.27 13.87
N ASP A 74 4.25 14.28 14.73
CA ASP A 74 5.24 13.84 15.72
C ASP A 74 5.97 12.56 15.29
N GLY A 75 5.70 12.05 14.09
CA GLY A 75 6.37 10.88 13.53
C GLY A 75 5.71 9.55 13.86
N ASN A 76 4.51 9.54 14.42
CA ASN A 76 3.78 8.31 14.72
C ASN A 76 3.09 7.78 13.48
N ILE A 77 3.30 6.49 13.19
CA ILE A 77 2.73 5.82 12.02
C ILE A 77 1.49 5.03 12.43
N SER A 78 0.44 5.14 11.62
CA SER A 78 -0.79 4.37 11.78
C SER A 78 -1.26 3.78 10.44
N THR A 79 -2.07 2.77 10.53
CA THR A 79 -2.62 2.07 9.36
C THR A 79 -4.12 2.24 9.25
#